data_f98c31438e7cd9f67fbcd6f9c30164ed
#
_entry.id   f98c31438e7cd9f67fbcd6f9c30164ed
#
_cell.length_a   1.000
_cell.length_b   1.000
_cell.length_c   1.000
_cell.angle_alpha   90.00
_cell.angle_beta   90.00
_cell.angle_gamma   90.00
#
_symmetry.space_group_name_H-M   'P 1'
#
loop_
_entity.id
_entity.type
_entity.pdbx_description
1 polymer ?
#
loop_
_entity_poly.entity_id
_entity_poly.type
_entity_poly.pdbx_seq_one_letter_code
_entity_poly.pdbx_strand_id
1 'polypeptide(L)'
;MERKYKKDDMLEKMGEFFDSRSDGYETHQLTSIDAAQEFYPFTAECLPKASGARILDLGCGTGLELDYYFAIVPTAHITGIDLASGMLDMLRMKFPEKAMMLILGSYFDVAFEENAFDAAVSVESLHHFTKEEKIPLYRKLRKALKPGGFFILTDYFAASLEEERFCRKELLRMKREQGIHDTEFYHYDTPLTVVHETEALLTAGFSSVEVLNQWGPTSVLKAIR
;
A
#
# COMPACT_ATOMS: atom_id res chain seq x y z
N MET A 1 -18.00 1.48 -13.04
CA MET A 1 -17.37 2.80 -13.28
C MET A 1 -16.31 2.59 -14.35
N GLU A 2 -16.55 3.03 -15.59
CA GLU A 2 -15.55 2.90 -16.66
C GLU A 2 -14.41 3.87 -16.35
N ARG A 3 -13.30 3.41 -15.78
CA ARG A 3 -12.04 4.15 -15.84
C ARG A 3 -11.64 4.19 -17.31
N LYS A 4 -11.80 5.35 -17.91
CA LYS A 4 -11.35 5.63 -19.28
C LYS A 4 -9.82 5.74 -19.27
N TYR A 5 -9.13 4.60 -19.33
CA TYR A 5 -7.76 4.62 -19.82
C TYR A 5 -7.84 4.99 -21.29
N LYS A 6 -7.34 6.16 -21.65
CA LYS A 6 -7.26 6.57 -23.03
C LYS A 6 -6.27 5.65 -23.75
N LYS A 7 -6.57 5.26 -24.97
CA LYS A 7 -5.81 4.32 -25.81
C LYS A 7 -4.34 4.75 -26.10
N ASP A 8 -3.95 5.94 -25.66
CA ASP A 8 -2.66 6.59 -25.96
C ASP A 8 -1.81 6.87 -24.71
N ASP A 9 -2.19 6.38 -23.51
CA ASP A 9 -1.42 6.65 -22.30
C ASP A 9 -0.16 5.77 -22.26
N MET A 10 1.01 6.42 -22.31
CA MET A 10 2.30 5.74 -22.07
C MET A 10 2.38 5.28 -20.62
N LEU A 11 2.88 4.05 -20.42
CA LEU A 11 3.16 3.58 -19.07
C LEU A 11 4.34 4.36 -18.49
N GLU A 12 4.15 4.96 -17.33
CA GLU A 12 5.19 5.64 -16.58
C GLU A 12 5.78 4.70 -15.53
N LYS A 13 7.09 4.79 -15.28
CA LYS A 13 7.70 4.06 -14.15
C LYS A 13 7.10 4.55 -12.84
N MET A 14 6.80 3.62 -11.94
CA MET A 14 6.01 3.92 -10.74
C MET A 14 6.65 5.03 -9.88
N GLY A 15 7.96 4.98 -9.62
CA GLY A 15 8.65 6.03 -8.85
C GLY A 15 8.57 7.39 -9.51
N GLU A 16 8.79 7.47 -10.84
CA GLU A 16 8.71 8.72 -11.61
C GLU A 16 7.29 9.28 -11.65
N PHE A 17 6.28 8.40 -11.75
CA PHE A 17 4.88 8.78 -11.71
C PHE A 17 4.52 9.51 -10.42
N PHE A 18 4.89 8.96 -9.27
CA PHE A 18 4.58 9.54 -7.98
C PHE A 18 5.45 10.76 -7.66
N ASP A 19 6.74 10.75 -8.01
CA ASP A 19 7.62 11.92 -7.84
C ASP A 19 7.11 13.14 -8.59
N SER A 20 6.66 12.96 -9.84
CA SER A 20 6.17 14.06 -10.66
C SER A 20 4.83 14.66 -10.19
N ARG A 21 4.10 13.94 -9.31
CA ARG A 21 2.77 14.31 -8.81
C ARG A 21 2.73 14.56 -7.31
N SER A 22 3.88 14.63 -6.66
CA SER A 22 3.98 14.89 -5.21
C SER A 22 3.29 16.20 -4.82
N ASP A 23 3.48 17.27 -5.60
CA ASP A 23 2.75 18.51 -5.43
C ASP A 23 1.25 18.30 -5.70
N GLY A 24 0.42 18.53 -4.69
CA GLY A 24 -1.04 18.38 -4.78
C GLY A 24 -1.56 16.94 -4.58
N TYR A 25 -0.67 15.96 -4.35
CA TYR A 25 -1.03 14.55 -4.14
C TYR A 25 -2.09 14.37 -3.04
N GLU A 26 -1.87 14.94 -1.86
CA GLU A 26 -2.81 14.83 -0.73
C GLU A 26 -4.19 15.43 -1.06
N THR A 27 -4.20 16.59 -1.71
CA THR A 27 -5.47 17.20 -2.15
C THR A 27 -6.20 16.29 -3.12
N HIS A 28 -5.48 15.70 -4.09
CA HIS A 28 -6.06 14.75 -5.02
C HIS A 28 -6.62 13.52 -4.29
N GLN A 29 -5.85 12.90 -3.41
CA GLN A 29 -6.30 11.73 -2.64
C GLN A 29 -7.56 12.02 -1.83
N LEU A 30 -7.57 13.13 -1.07
CA LEU A 30 -8.68 13.45 -0.18
C LEU A 30 -9.95 13.96 -0.90
N THR A 31 -9.84 14.45 -2.14
CA THR A 31 -10.98 15.03 -2.87
C THR A 31 -11.45 14.18 -4.04
N SER A 32 -10.59 13.33 -4.61
CA SER A 32 -10.90 12.57 -5.84
C SER A 32 -11.04 11.06 -5.61
N ILE A 33 -10.51 10.54 -4.48
CA ILE A 33 -10.69 9.14 -4.13
C ILE A 33 -11.90 9.00 -3.22
N ASP A 34 -12.84 8.15 -3.65
CA ASP A 34 -14.09 7.91 -2.92
C ASP A 34 -13.79 7.40 -1.50
N ALA A 35 -14.41 8.02 -0.51
CA ALA A 35 -14.29 7.69 0.92
C ALA A 35 -12.87 7.85 1.53
N ALA A 36 -11.93 8.55 0.86
CA ALA A 36 -10.58 8.75 1.41
C ALA A 36 -10.61 9.41 2.80
N GLN A 37 -11.50 10.40 3.00
CA GLN A 37 -11.67 11.07 4.29
C GLN A 37 -12.24 10.16 5.39
N GLU A 38 -12.71 8.96 5.03
CA GLU A 38 -13.23 7.96 5.96
C GLU A 38 -12.21 6.82 6.20
N PHE A 39 -11.62 6.27 5.13
CA PHE A 39 -10.75 5.11 5.30
C PHE A 39 -9.36 5.46 5.86
N TYR A 40 -8.79 6.64 5.62
CA TYR A 40 -7.50 7.02 6.24
C TYR A 40 -7.60 7.09 7.78
N PRO A 41 -8.57 7.83 8.39
CA PRO A 41 -8.72 7.79 9.85
C PRO A 41 -9.09 6.41 10.38
N PHE A 42 -9.95 5.65 9.69
CA PHE A 42 -10.31 4.29 10.09
C PHE A 42 -9.09 3.36 10.09
N THR A 43 -8.23 3.44 9.07
CA THR A 43 -6.97 2.68 9.01
C THR A 43 -6.08 2.99 10.20
N ALA A 44 -5.91 4.27 10.54
CA ALA A 44 -5.16 4.70 11.72
C ALA A 44 -5.74 4.14 13.03
N GLU A 45 -7.05 4.10 13.15
CA GLU A 45 -7.74 3.52 14.33
C GLU A 45 -7.53 2.01 14.47
N CYS A 46 -7.29 1.30 13.37
CA CYS A 46 -7.01 -0.13 13.36
C CYS A 46 -5.59 -0.49 13.82
N LEU A 47 -4.66 0.48 13.87
CA LEU A 47 -3.28 0.27 14.28
C LEU A 47 -3.14 0.14 15.81
N PRO A 48 -2.00 -0.42 16.32
CA PRO A 48 -1.76 -0.57 17.76
C PRO A 48 -1.81 0.76 18.50
N LYS A 49 -2.51 0.81 19.65
CA LYS A 49 -2.64 2.03 20.48
C LYS A 49 -1.63 2.12 21.63
N ALA A 50 -0.68 1.17 21.68
CA ALA A 50 0.38 1.19 22.70
C ALA A 50 1.38 2.31 22.45
N SER A 51 1.80 3.01 23.51
CA SER A 51 2.88 3.99 23.43
C SER A 51 4.16 3.32 22.93
N GLY A 52 4.84 3.97 21.97
CA GLY A 52 6.06 3.45 21.36
C GLY A 52 5.86 2.27 20.40
N ALA A 53 4.63 2.05 19.91
CA ALA A 53 4.35 1.01 18.91
C ALA A 53 5.25 1.18 17.69
N ARG A 54 5.82 0.08 17.20
CA ARG A 54 6.67 0.04 16.00
C ARG A 54 5.84 -0.41 14.80
N ILE A 55 5.72 0.44 13.80
CA ILE A 55 4.92 0.21 12.59
C ILE A 55 5.83 0.15 11.37
N LEU A 56 5.61 -0.84 10.50
CA LEU A 56 6.20 -0.92 9.17
C LEU A 56 5.15 -0.47 8.15
N ASP A 57 5.48 0.58 7.38
CA ASP A 57 4.57 1.21 6.42
C ASP A 57 5.08 1.00 5.00
N LEU A 58 4.30 0.28 4.19
CA LEU A 58 4.65 -0.13 2.82
C LEU A 58 3.96 0.79 1.80
N GLY A 59 4.75 1.59 1.10
CA GLY A 59 4.25 2.65 0.23
C GLY A 59 3.71 3.81 1.05
N CYS A 60 4.52 4.30 2.01
CA CYS A 60 4.07 5.28 2.99
C CYS A 60 3.75 6.66 2.40
N GLY A 61 4.14 6.94 1.15
CA GLY A 61 3.84 8.18 0.48
C GLY A 61 4.14 9.43 1.33
N THR A 62 3.17 10.32 1.42
CA THR A 62 3.20 11.52 2.27
C THR A 62 2.66 11.29 3.70
N GLY A 63 2.23 10.03 4.02
CA GLY A 63 1.74 9.65 5.35
C GLY A 63 0.37 10.22 5.69
N LEU A 64 -0.61 10.10 4.81
CA LEU A 64 -1.98 10.58 5.06
C LEU A 64 -2.63 9.86 6.25
N GLU A 65 -2.45 8.55 6.40
CA GLU A 65 -2.91 7.79 7.57
C GLU A 65 -2.14 8.18 8.84
N LEU A 66 -0.88 8.62 8.71
CA LEU A 66 -0.05 9.03 9.85
C LEU A 66 -0.50 10.36 10.47
N ASP A 67 -1.19 11.23 9.73
CA ASP A 67 -1.85 12.42 10.31
C ASP A 67 -2.78 12.02 11.45
N TYR A 68 -3.59 11.01 11.23
CA TYR A 68 -4.54 10.48 12.21
C TYR A 68 -3.84 9.60 13.26
N TYR A 69 -2.88 8.77 12.82
CA TYR A 69 -2.24 7.83 13.73
C TYR A 69 -1.36 8.53 14.78
N PHE A 70 -0.61 9.56 14.41
CA PHE A 70 0.17 10.34 15.39
C PHE A 70 -0.70 11.18 16.33
N ALA A 71 -1.95 11.46 15.99
CA ALA A 71 -2.90 12.05 16.95
C ALA A 71 -3.33 11.03 18.02
N ILE A 72 -3.41 9.73 17.68
CA ILE A 72 -3.75 8.63 18.59
C ILE A 72 -2.53 8.19 19.41
N VAL A 73 -1.38 7.97 18.73
CA VAL A 73 -0.13 7.47 19.32
C VAL A 73 1.03 8.39 18.95
N PRO A 74 1.20 9.53 19.65
CA PRO A 74 2.24 10.52 19.32
C PRO A 74 3.67 9.99 19.42
N THR A 75 3.87 8.89 20.14
CA THR A 75 5.16 8.23 20.41
C THR A 75 5.43 7.03 19.51
N ALA A 76 4.62 6.79 18.50
CA ALA A 76 4.84 5.69 17.56
C ALA A 76 6.18 5.84 16.82
N HIS A 77 6.78 4.70 16.50
CA HIS A 77 7.99 4.61 15.67
C HIS A 77 7.60 4.03 14.31
N ILE A 78 7.79 4.82 13.25
CA ILE A 78 7.44 4.42 11.89
C ILE A 78 8.70 4.04 11.11
N THR A 79 8.67 2.89 10.45
CA THR A 79 9.59 2.55 9.38
C THR A 79 8.80 2.60 8.08
N GLY A 80 8.97 3.67 7.31
CA GLY A 80 8.28 3.90 6.05
C GLY A 80 9.18 3.55 4.85
N ILE A 81 8.61 2.91 3.85
CA ILE A 81 9.28 2.55 2.60
C ILE A 81 8.48 3.10 1.44
N ASP A 82 9.14 3.84 0.55
CA ASP A 82 8.52 4.34 -0.68
C ASP A 82 9.53 4.39 -1.83
N LEU A 83 9.04 4.30 -3.09
CA LEU A 83 9.83 4.41 -4.31
C LEU A 83 10.11 5.86 -4.70
N ALA A 84 9.27 6.78 -4.26
CA ALA A 84 9.29 8.18 -4.66
C ALA A 84 9.99 9.05 -3.60
N SER A 85 11.11 9.65 -3.98
CA SER A 85 11.90 10.49 -3.06
C SER A 85 11.14 11.74 -2.63
N GLY A 86 10.39 12.36 -3.54
CA GLY A 86 9.56 13.54 -3.26
C GLY A 86 8.48 13.27 -2.21
N MET A 87 7.86 12.07 -2.24
CA MET A 87 6.92 11.65 -1.22
C MET A 87 7.57 11.58 0.18
N LEU A 88 8.74 10.93 0.27
CA LEU A 88 9.46 10.83 1.54
C LEU A 88 9.93 12.18 2.08
N ASP A 89 10.30 13.11 1.19
CA ASP A 89 10.69 14.46 1.60
C ASP A 89 9.50 15.25 2.15
N MET A 90 8.32 15.12 1.53
CA MET A 90 7.08 15.69 2.06
C MET A 90 6.73 15.11 3.43
N LEU A 91 6.83 13.79 3.58
CA LEU A 91 6.58 13.11 4.85
C LEU A 91 7.53 13.60 5.96
N ARG A 92 8.83 13.78 5.67
CA ARG A 92 9.80 14.34 6.64
C ARG A 92 9.46 15.77 7.04
N MET A 93 9.07 16.61 6.05
CA MET A 93 8.69 18.01 6.32
C MET A 93 7.41 18.10 7.14
N LYS A 94 6.48 17.18 6.93
CA LYS A 94 5.19 17.13 7.63
C LYS A 94 5.35 16.75 9.11
N PHE A 95 6.28 15.85 9.42
CA PHE A 95 6.47 15.30 10.76
C PHE A 95 7.95 15.39 11.25
N PRO A 96 8.54 16.58 11.33
CA PRO A 96 9.98 16.73 11.60
C PRO A 96 10.41 16.20 12.98
N GLU A 97 9.50 16.17 13.94
CA GLU A 97 9.79 15.74 15.33
C GLU A 97 9.36 14.29 15.61
N LYS A 98 8.87 13.56 14.61
CA LYS A 98 8.41 12.18 14.81
C LYS A 98 9.54 11.17 14.63
N ALA A 99 9.47 10.08 15.40
CA ALA A 99 10.43 8.98 15.29
C ALA A 99 10.15 8.15 14.02
N MET A 100 10.80 8.53 12.91
CA MET A 100 10.62 7.87 11.62
C MET A 100 11.95 7.45 11.02
N MET A 101 12.02 6.22 10.50
CA MET A 101 13.05 5.73 9.60
C MET A 101 12.43 5.59 8.20
N LEU A 102 12.82 6.46 7.28
CA LEU A 102 12.29 6.48 5.91
C LEU A 102 13.33 5.92 4.94
N ILE A 103 12.92 4.92 4.16
CA ILE A 103 13.76 4.15 3.26
C ILE A 103 13.28 4.38 1.83
N LEU A 104 14.12 4.99 0.99
CA LEU A 104 13.88 5.09 -0.44
C LEU A 104 14.20 3.75 -1.11
N GLY A 105 13.21 3.12 -1.67
CA GLY A 105 13.36 1.83 -2.36
C GLY A 105 12.08 1.04 -2.48
N SER A 106 12.17 -0.08 -3.20
CA SER A 106 11.05 -1.01 -3.33
C SER A 106 10.90 -1.86 -2.06
N TYR A 107 9.71 -1.92 -1.51
CA TYR A 107 9.41 -2.84 -0.40
C TYR A 107 9.53 -4.32 -0.80
N PHE A 108 9.66 -4.65 -2.09
CA PHE A 108 10.01 -6.00 -2.54
C PHE A 108 11.50 -6.32 -2.28
N ASP A 109 12.38 -5.31 -2.41
CA ASP A 109 13.84 -5.47 -2.35
C ASP A 109 14.42 -5.15 -0.97
N VAL A 110 13.84 -4.14 -0.27
CA VAL A 110 14.30 -3.74 1.07
C VAL A 110 14.14 -4.89 2.06
N ALA A 111 15.21 -5.19 2.81
CA ALA A 111 15.15 -6.17 3.88
C ALA A 111 14.38 -5.62 5.09
N PHE A 112 13.54 -6.46 5.70
CA PHE A 112 12.83 -6.13 6.93
C PHE A 112 13.49 -6.81 8.14
N GLU A 113 13.59 -6.08 9.25
CA GLU A 113 14.04 -6.66 10.52
C GLU A 113 13.00 -7.66 11.02
N GLU A 114 13.43 -8.91 11.33
CA GLU A 114 12.52 -9.96 11.79
C GLU A 114 12.05 -9.72 13.23
N ASN A 115 10.77 -10.02 13.50
CA ASN A 115 10.12 -9.88 14.81
C ASN A 115 10.26 -8.47 15.41
N ALA A 116 10.27 -7.43 14.58
CA ALA A 116 10.56 -6.07 15.00
C ALA A 116 9.30 -5.20 15.15
N PHE A 117 8.24 -5.48 14.42
CA PHE A 117 7.08 -4.59 14.30
C PHE A 117 5.85 -5.14 15.00
N ASP A 118 5.13 -4.26 15.69
CA ASP A 118 3.84 -4.58 16.34
C ASP A 118 2.72 -4.72 15.31
N ALA A 119 2.78 -3.89 14.26
CA ALA A 119 1.93 -4.01 13.09
C ALA A 119 2.67 -3.54 11.83
N ALA A 120 2.10 -3.90 10.69
CA ALA A 120 2.42 -3.27 9.41
C ALA A 120 1.15 -2.66 8.82
N VAL A 121 1.32 -1.68 7.93
CA VAL A 121 0.25 -1.02 7.20
C VAL A 121 0.65 -0.81 5.74
N SER A 122 -0.32 -0.80 4.85
CA SER A 122 -0.21 -0.30 3.49
C SER A 122 -1.54 0.32 3.10
N VAL A 123 -1.51 1.52 2.51
CA VAL A 123 -2.71 2.23 2.08
C VAL A 123 -2.58 2.61 0.61
N GLU A 124 -3.53 2.14 -0.22
CA GLU A 124 -3.60 2.47 -1.66
C GLU A 124 -2.27 2.29 -2.42
N SER A 125 -1.54 1.19 -2.14
CA SER A 125 -0.21 0.93 -2.72
C SER A 125 -0.06 -0.46 -3.34
N LEU A 126 -0.72 -1.48 -2.84
CA LEU A 126 -0.50 -2.86 -3.28
C LEU A 126 -1.39 -3.31 -4.45
N HIS A 127 -2.39 -2.52 -4.83
CA HIS A 127 -3.27 -2.82 -5.98
C HIS A 127 -2.56 -2.79 -7.35
N HIS A 128 -1.30 -2.39 -7.41
CA HIS A 128 -0.50 -2.42 -8.64
C HIS A 128 0.16 -3.77 -8.94
N PHE A 129 0.07 -4.76 -8.01
CA PHE A 129 0.85 -5.99 -8.07
C PHE A 129 -0.04 -7.23 -8.11
N THR A 130 0.47 -8.25 -8.80
CA THR A 130 -0.22 -9.53 -8.94
C THR A 130 -0.15 -10.36 -7.66
N LYS A 131 -1.01 -11.37 -7.56
CA LYS A 131 -1.02 -12.33 -6.44
C LYS A 131 0.33 -13.03 -6.27
N GLU A 132 0.96 -13.41 -7.40
CA GLU A 132 2.24 -14.10 -7.42
C GLU A 132 3.39 -13.22 -6.90
N GLU A 133 3.36 -11.91 -7.19
CA GLU A 133 4.34 -10.95 -6.68
C GLU A 133 4.13 -10.67 -5.19
N LYS A 134 2.88 -10.56 -4.74
CA LYS A 134 2.53 -10.25 -3.35
C LYS A 134 2.87 -11.38 -2.37
N ILE A 135 2.72 -12.66 -2.74
CA ILE A 135 2.96 -13.78 -1.83
C ILE A 135 4.37 -13.78 -1.22
N PRO A 136 5.48 -13.61 -1.97
CA PRO A 136 6.82 -13.48 -1.39
C PRO A 136 6.96 -12.26 -0.46
N LEU A 137 6.39 -11.11 -0.84
CA LEU A 137 6.35 -9.90 0.00
C LEU A 137 5.63 -10.17 1.32
N TYR A 138 4.46 -10.78 1.28
CA TYR A 138 3.68 -11.10 2.46
C TYR A 138 4.37 -12.11 3.39
N ARG A 139 5.13 -13.07 2.84
CA ARG A 139 5.98 -13.96 3.65
C ARG A 139 7.07 -13.18 4.39
N LYS A 140 7.73 -12.24 3.71
CA LYS A 140 8.74 -11.36 4.30
C LYS A 140 8.11 -10.46 5.37
N LEU A 141 6.96 -9.85 5.07
CA LEU A 141 6.20 -9.01 5.99
C LEU A 141 5.79 -9.77 7.25
N ARG A 142 5.26 -10.99 7.09
CA ARG A 142 4.88 -11.83 8.22
C ARG A 142 6.06 -12.13 9.17
N LYS A 143 7.27 -12.33 8.63
CA LYS A 143 8.47 -12.53 9.47
C LYS A 143 8.88 -11.27 10.21
N ALA A 144 8.65 -10.10 9.63
CA ALA A 144 8.96 -8.81 10.25
C ALA A 144 8.04 -8.48 11.44
N LEU A 145 6.80 -8.94 11.42
CA LEU A 145 5.86 -8.75 12.53
C LEU A 145 6.31 -9.54 13.76
N LYS A 146 6.03 -9.06 14.94
CA LYS A 146 6.16 -9.79 16.22
C LYS A 146 5.12 -10.91 16.33
N PRO A 147 5.31 -11.92 17.18
CA PRO A 147 4.23 -12.85 17.53
C PRO A 147 3.00 -12.10 18.02
N GLY A 148 1.83 -12.37 17.43
CA GLY A 148 0.59 -11.63 17.68
C GLY A 148 0.47 -10.29 16.95
N GLY A 149 1.51 -9.88 16.23
CA GLY A 149 1.43 -8.72 15.34
C GLY A 149 0.52 -8.96 14.15
N PHE A 150 0.15 -7.90 13.45
CA PHE A 150 -0.82 -7.97 12.35
C PHE A 150 -0.50 -6.97 11.23
N PHE A 151 -1.08 -7.21 10.07
CA PHE A 151 -1.00 -6.32 8.92
C PHE A 151 -2.38 -5.72 8.65
N ILE A 152 -2.44 -4.41 8.46
CA ILE A 152 -3.61 -3.67 7.98
C ILE A 152 -3.35 -3.30 6.52
N LEU A 153 -4.21 -3.78 5.65
CA LEU A 153 -4.22 -3.44 4.22
C LEU A 153 -5.50 -2.66 3.93
N THR A 154 -5.35 -1.39 3.61
CA THR A 154 -6.42 -0.54 3.07
C THR A 154 -6.14 -0.33 1.61
N ASP A 155 -6.94 -0.90 0.73
CA ASP A 155 -6.63 -0.86 -0.68
C ASP A 155 -7.89 -0.93 -1.56
N TYR A 156 -7.71 -0.62 -2.82
CA TYR A 156 -8.70 -0.75 -3.88
C TYR A 156 -8.73 -2.19 -4.41
N PHE A 157 -9.91 -2.78 -4.50
CA PHE A 157 -10.12 -4.15 -4.93
C PHE A 157 -11.02 -4.24 -6.16
N ALA A 158 -10.72 -5.22 -7.04
CA ALA A 158 -11.58 -5.55 -8.16
C ALA A 158 -12.93 -6.09 -7.67
N ALA A 159 -14.02 -5.64 -8.27
CA ALA A 159 -15.35 -6.10 -7.95
C ALA A 159 -15.62 -7.55 -8.43
N SER A 160 -14.82 -8.05 -9.37
CA SER A 160 -14.98 -9.39 -9.92
C SER A 160 -13.66 -9.96 -10.46
N LEU A 161 -13.61 -11.29 -10.60
CA LEU A 161 -12.51 -11.98 -11.28
C LEU A 161 -12.35 -11.55 -12.76
N GLU A 162 -13.42 -11.14 -13.39
CA GLU A 162 -13.39 -10.63 -14.76
C GLU A 162 -12.64 -9.30 -14.83
N GLU A 163 -12.95 -8.38 -13.92
CA GLU A 163 -12.26 -7.10 -13.79
C GLU A 163 -10.77 -7.28 -13.47
N GLU A 164 -10.45 -8.10 -12.47
CA GLU A 164 -9.06 -8.45 -12.11
C GLU A 164 -8.27 -8.96 -13.32
N ARG A 165 -8.83 -9.92 -14.05
CA ARG A 165 -8.21 -10.48 -15.26
C ARG A 165 -8.09 -9.46 -16.39
N PHE A 166 -9.10 -8.60 -16.55
CA PHE A 166 -9.10 -7.55 -17.55
C PHE A 166 -7.97 -6.56 -17.31
N CYS A 167 -7.85 -6.01 -16.09
CA CYS A 167 -6.80 -5.04 -15.73
C CYS A 167 -5.40 -5.63 -15.97
N ARG A 168 -5.16 -6.86 -15.52
CA ARG A 168 -3.88 -7.55 -15.75
C ARG A 168 -3.58 -7.76 -17.25
N LYS A 169 -4.57 -8.18 -18.03
CA LYS A 169 -4.42 -8.39 -19.47
C LYS A 169 -4.08 -7.08 -20.19
N GLU A 170 -4.71 -5.99 -19.79
CA GLU A 170 -4.47 -4.67 -20.38
C GLU A 170 -3.05 -4.17 -20.08
N LEU A 171 -2.56 -4.28 -18.84
CA LEU A 171 -1.17 -3.95 -18.53
C LEU A 171 -0.18 -4.73 -19.40
N LEU A 172 -0.39 -6.05 -19.55
CA LEU A 172 0.47 -6.89 -20.38
C LEU A 172 0.38 -6.54 -21.87
N ARG A 173 -0.78 -6.08 -22.36
CA ARG A 173 -0.96 -5.57 -23.71
C ARG A 173 -0.16 -4.28 -23.91
N MET A 174 -0.33 -3.31 -22.99
CA MET A 174 0.36 -2.01 -23.06
C MET A 174 1.89 -2.18 -23.00
N LYS A 175 2.41 -3.01 -22.09
CA LYS A 175 3.85 -3.32 -22.04
C LYS A 175 4.36 -3.88 -23.36
N ARG A 176 3.64 -4.82 -24.00
CA ARG A 176 4.03 -5.37 -25.31
C ARG A 176 4.01 -4.32 -26.42
N GLU A 177 2.95 -3.51 -26.48
CA GLU A 177 2.81 -2.47 -27.52
C GLU A 177 3.88 -1.38 -27.40
N GLN A 178 4.34 -1.11 -26.17
CA GLN A 178 5.39 -0.13 -25.89
C GLN A 178 6.80 -0.73 -25.87
N GLY A 179 6.95 -2.02 -26.15
CA GLY A 179 8.25 -2.70 -26.18
C GLY A 179 8.94 -2.78 -24.81
N ILE A 180 8.17 -2.78 -23.74
CA ILE A 180 8.69 -2.85 -22.36
C ILE A 180 8.97 -4.32 -22.01
N HIS A 181 10.23 -4.65 -21.78
CA HIS A 181 10.72 -6.00 -21.48
C HIS A 181 11.45 -6.10 -20.13
N ASP A 182 11.57 -4.97 -19.42
CA ASP A 182 12.24 -4.94 -18.13
C ASP A 182 11.33 -5.47 -16.98
N THR A 183 11.95 -5.64 -15.82
CA THR A 183 11.27 -6.06 -14.59
C THR A 183 10.87 -4.89 -13.70
N GLU A 184 10.99 -3.65 -14.19
CA GLU A 184 10.62 -2.47 -13.44
C GLU A 184 9.10 -2.35 -13.28
N PHE A 185 8.70 -1.70 -12.19
CA PHE A 185 7.29 -1.45 -11.90
C PHE A 185 6.79 -0.21 -12.61
N TYR A 186 5.65 -0.34 -13.26
CA TYR A 186 4.94 0.73 -13.96
C TYR A 186 3.64 1.02 -13.25
N HIS A 187 3.26 2.28 -13.21
CA HIS A 187 1.99 2.69 -12.63
C HIS A 187 0.84 2.21 -13.53
N TYR A 188 0.12 1.25 -13.05
CA TYR A 188 -1.11 0.74 -13.64
C TYR A 188 -1.84 -0.13 -12.61
N ASP A 189 -3.16 0.10 -12.44
CA ASP A 189 -3.94 -0.63 -11.43
C ASP A 189 -4.23 -2.05 -11.92
N THR A 190 -3.79 -3.02 -11.15
CA THR A 190 -4.08 -4.45 -11.33
C THR A 190 -4.65 -5.06 -10.06
N PRO A 191 -5.77 -4.48 -9.54
CA PRO A 191 -6.29 -4.88 -8.24
C PRO A 191 -6.69 -6.35 -8.25
N LEU A 192 -6.42 -7.03 -7.15
CA LEU A 192 -7.00 -8.35 -6.88
C LEU A 192 -8.43 -8.19 -6.37
N THR A 193 -9.22 -9.24 -6.47
CA THR A 193 -10.44 -9.34 -5.66
C THR A 193 -10.07 -9.53 -4.19
N VAL A 194 -10.93 -9.13 -3.25
CA VAL A 194 -10.75 -9.40 -1.80
C VAL A 194 -10.50 -10.88 -1.52
N VAL A 195 -11.13 -11.77 -2.29
CA VAL A 195 -10.93 -13.24 -2.17
C VAL A 195 -9.50 -13.62 -2.53
N HIS A 196 -8.98 -13.17 -3.67
CA HIS A 196 -7.61 -13.49 -4.09
C HIS A 196 -6.55 -12.82 -3.20
N GLU A 197 -6.82 -11.63 -2.67
CA GLU A 197 -5.95 -10.98 -1.69
C GLU A 197 -5.89 -11.78 -0.38
N THR A 198 -7.05 -12.20 0.12
CA THR A 198 -7.15 -13.08 1.30
C THR A 198 -6.39 -14.39 1.10
N GLU A 199 -6.56 -15.02 -0.07
CA GLU A 199 -5.81 -16.25 -0.41
C GLU A 199 -4.30 -16.01 -0.46
N ALA A 200 -3.84 -14.86 -0.99
CA ALA A 200 -2.41 -14.51 -1.03
C ALA A 200 -1.82 -14.40 0.39
N LEU A 201 -2.52 -13.69 1.29
CA LEU A 201 -2.13 -13.52 2.68
C LEU A 201 -2.09 -14.87 3.44
N LEU A 202 -3.13 -15.69 3.30
CA LEU A 202 -3.17 -17.04 3.90
C LEU A 202 -2.06 -17.95 3.33
N THR A 203 -1.81 -17.90 2.02
CA THR A 203 -0.72 -18.65 1.36
C THR A 203 0.66 -18.20 1.86
N ALA A 204 0.80 -16.93 2.23
CA ALA A 204 2.02 -16.40 2.85
C ALA A 204 2.20 -16.85 4.30
N GLY A 205 1.18 -17.45 4.92
CA GLY A 205 1.21 -18.04 6.26
C GLY A 205 0.59 -17.18 7.36
N PHE A 206 -0.13 -16.10 7.03
CA PHE A 206 -0.96 -15.41 8.02
C PHE A 206 -2.03 -16.38 8.52
N SER A 207 -2.34 -16.32 9.82
CA SER A 207 -3.23 -17.29 10.48
C SER A 207 -4.72 -17.02 10.22
N SER A 208 -5.07 -15.77 9.99
CA SER A 208 -6.42 -15.33 9.62
C SER A 208 -6.39 -14.01 8.88
N VAL A 209 -7.43 -13.78 8.08
CA VAL A 209 -7.67 -12.51 7.40
C VAL A 209 -9.14 -12.14 7.59
N GLU A 210 -9.39 -10.91 7.99
CA GLU A 210 -10.72 -10.36 8.24
C GLU A 210 -10.89 -9.06 7.46
N VAL A 211 -12.06 -8.85 6.86
CA VAL A 211 -12.46 -7.57 6.29
C VAL A 211 -13.08 -6.74 7.42
N LEU A 212 -12.42 -5.65 7.80
CA LEU A 212 -12.86 -4.79 8.90
C LEU A 212 -13.92 -3.78 8.45
N ASN A 213 -13.77 -3.23 7.24
CA ASN A 213 -14.73 -2.30 6.64
C ASN A 213 -14.57 -2.24 5.12
N GLN A 214 -15.57 -1.66 4.44
CA GLN A 214 -15.59 -1.48 3.00
C GLN A 214 -16.35 -0.22 2.59
N TRP A 215 -15.77 0.56 1.65
CA TRP A 215 -16.37 1.71 1.00
C TRP A 215 -16.25 1.54 -0.52
N GLY A 216 -17.35 1.16 -1.16
CA GLY A 216 -17.30 0.87 -2.60
C GLY A 216 -16.23 -0.17 -2.93
N PRO A 217 -15.24 0.17 -3.78
CA PRO A 217 -14.15 -0.73 -4.13
C PRO A 217 -13.04 -0.81 -3.07
N THR A 218 -12.92 0.18 -2.17
CA THR A 218 -11.88 0.21 -1.14
C THR A 218 -12.29 -0.60 0.07
N SER A 219 -11.43 -1.50 0.55
CA SER A 219 -11.67 -2.31 1.75
C SER A 219 -10.46 -2.27 2.68
N VAL A 220 -10.72 -2.44 3.97
CA VAL A 220 -9.69 -2.60 5.00
C VAL A 220 -9.66 -4.06 5.45
N LEU A 221 -8.52 -4.71 5.23
CA LEU A 221 -8.26 -6.08 5.65
C LEU A 221 -7.29 -6.08 6.83
N LYS A 222 -7.53 -6.99 7.79
CA LYS A 222 -6.59 -7.28 8.88
C LYS A 222 -6.13 -8.73 8.78
N ALA A 223 -4.81 -8.92 8.64
CA ALA A 223 -4.19 -10.24 8.60
C ALA A 223 -3.35 -10.45 9.86
N ILE A 224 -3.61 -11.53 10.59
CA ILE A 224 -2.90 -11.88 11.83
C ILE A 224 -1.71 -12.79 11.51
N ARG A 225 -0.53 -12.46 12.11
CA ARG A 225 0.68 -13.28 11.95
C ARG A 225 0.51 -14.72 12.39
#